data_6747c60df07305cd44bbc20cafe1a43c
#
_entry.id   6747c60df07305cd44bbc20cafe1a43c
#
_cell.length_a   1.000
_cell.length_b   1.000
_cell.length_c   1.000
_cell.angle_alpha   90.00
_cell.angle_beta   90.00
_cell.angle_gamma   90.00
#
_symmetry.space_group_name_H-M   'P 1'
#
loop_
_entity.id
_entity.type
_entity.pdbx_description
1 polymer ?
#
loop_
_entity_poly.entity_id
_entity_poly.type
_entity_poly.pdbx_seq_one_letter_code
_entity_poly.pdbx_strand_id
1 'polypeptide(L)'
;AGARGIIPGFEEYYPYGYRPNGIYIPRFRNVNGDDGVGFTRGYGYQGGANRIGWHELIGRTPGFGAKFKNSLRTPGPWRMSLGGFGEILPYAHNTLRLHKSKKDRFGIPQATFQFEFGNNERRHREDLVEQAVAMLEAAGATDIESYSRPMVGGAAIHEMGTARMGHDPNEAVLNAHNQVHAASNLFVTDGACMSSSSCVNPSLTYMALTARAASYAVEQLQAGAIA
;
A
#
# COMPACT_ATOMS: atom_id res chain seq x y z
N ALA A 1 0.42 -3.41 8.44
CA ALA A 1 0.49 -3.51 9.90
C ALA A 1 0.15 -2.15 10.52
N GLY A 2 -0.14 -2.09 11.84
CA GLY A 2 -0.46 -0.83 12.49
C GLY A 2 -1.04 -1.01 13.89
N ALA A 3 -1.70 0.06 14.38
CA ALA A 3 -2.41 0.04 15.64
C ALA A 3 -3.66 0.92 15.60
N ARG A 4 -4.55 0.71 16.55
CA ARG A 4 -5.75 1.52 16.76
C ARG A 4 -6.02 1.64 18.26
N GLY A 5 -6.61 2.74 18.69
CA GLY A 5 -6.96 2.99 20.09
C GLY A 5 -8.15 3.91 20.23
N ILE A 6 -8.73 3.94 21.40
CA ILE A 6 -9.83 4.84 21.75
C ILE A 6 -9.25 6.20 22.14
N ILE A 7 -9.80 7.27 21.60
CA ILE A 7 -9.45 8.65 21.96
C ILE A 7 -10.56 9.20 22.87
N PRO A 8 -10.30 9.36 24.16
CA PRO A 8 -11.27 9.93 25.10
C PRO A 8 -11.40 11.44 24.96
N GLY A 9 -12.48 12.01 25.50
CA GLY A 9 -12.71 13.45 25.55
C GLY A 9 -13.39 14.04 24.30
N PHE A 10 -13.83 13.22 23.38
CA PHE A 10 -14.49 13.65 22.14
C PHE A 10 -15.91 13.08 22.00
N GLU A 11 -16.54 12.66 23.10
CA GLU A 11 -17.84 11.99 23.12
C GLU A 11 -18.97 12.88 22.61
N GLU A 12 -18.87 14.20 22.82
CA GLU A 12 -19.86 15.19 22.38
C GLU A 12 -19.71 15.59 20.90
N TYR A 13 -18.63 15.16 20.24
CA TYR A 13 -18.41 15.48 18.83
C TYR A 13 -19.02 14.44 17.90
N TYR A 14 -19.72 14.91 16.89
CA TYR A 14 -20.29 14.08 15.82
C TYR A 14 -19.59 14.33 14.49
N PRO A 15 -19.50 13.30 13.62
CA PRO A 15 -18.82 13.39 12.33
C PRO A 15 -19.69 14.08 11.26
N TYR A 16 -20.21 15.26 11.54
CA TYR A 16 -21.01 16.06 10.59
C TYR A 16 -20.18 17.11 9.87
N GLY A 17 -20.57 17.43 8.63
CA GLY A 17 -19.95 18.48 7.83
C GLY A 17 -18.68 18.05 7.11
N TYR A 18 -18.01 19.01 6.50
CA TYR A 18 -16.73 18.81 5.83
C TYR A 18 -15.62 18.52 6.82
N ARG A 19 -14.86 17.48 6.59
CA ARG A 19 -13.71 17.08 7.43
C ARG A 19 -12.59 16.52 6.55
N PRO A 20 -11.34 16.62 7.00
CA PRO A 20 -10.22 15.96 6.34
C PRO A 20 -10.45 14.44 6.27
N ASN A 21 -10.00 13.82 5.18
CA ASN A 21 -10.16 12.39 4.96
C ASN A 21 -9.23 11.49 5.79
N GLY A 22 -8.46 12.06 6.68
CA GLY A 22 -7.64 11.23 7.53
C GLY A 22 -6.33 11.88 7.95
N ILE A 23 -5.44 11.04 8.43
CA ILE A 23 -4.12 11.38 8.91
C ILE A 23 -3.10 10.78 7.94
N TYR A 24 -2.11 11.57 7.55
CA TYR A 24 -0.96 11.11 6.82
C TYR A 24 0.30 11.48 7.60
N ILE A 25 1.10 10.48 7.93
CA ILE A 25 2.42 10.66 8.55
C ILE A 25 3.47 10.22 7.54
N PRO A 26 4.29 11.18 7.02
CA PRO A 26 5.31 10.85 6.04
C PRO A 26 6.39 9.95 6.62
N ARG A 27 7.18 9.35 5.73
CA ARG A 27 8.32 8.53 6.12
C ARG A 27 9.29 9.33 7.00
N PHE A 28 9.69 8.74 8.13
CA PHE A 28 10.65 9.31 9.07
C PHE A 28 11.84 8.36 9.38
N ARG A 29 11.71 7.07 9.07
CA ARG A 29 12.82 6.10 9.17
C ARG A 29 13.68 6.12 7.91
N ASN A 30 15.00 6.04 8.09
CA ASN A 30 15.99 5.94 7.02
C ASN A 30 15.83 7.03 5.93
N VAL A 31 15.52 8.27 6.35
CA VAL A 31 15.30 9.40 5.43
C VAL A 31 16.62 9.88 4.83
N ASN A 32 17.64 10.00 5.66
CA ASN A 32 18.95 10.54 5.28
C ASN A 32 20.06 9.45 5.28
N GLY A 33 19.68 8.18 5.25
CA GLY A 33 20.61 7.07 5.32
C GLY A 33 20.08 5.95 6.22
N ASP A 34 20.99 5.18 6.81
CA ASP A 34 20.66 4.12 7.76
C ASP A 34 20.58 4.70 9.19
N ASP A 35 19.40 4.64 9.79
CA ASP A 35 19.18 5.07 11.18
C ASP A 35 19.59 4.00 12.21
N GLY A 36 20.21 2.90 11.82
CA GLY A 36 20.62 1.80 12.70
C GLY A 36 19.48 0.92 13.20
N VAL A 37 18.29 1.00 12.56
CA VAL A 37 17.09 0.25 12.96
C VAL A 37 17.09 -1.21 12.47
N GLY A 38 18.14 -1.61 11.73
CA GLY A 38 18.35 -2.99 11.28
C GLY A 38 17.48 -3.41 10.11
N PHE A 39 16.92 -2.46 9.35
CA PHE A 39 16.27 -2.66 8.06
C PHE A 39 16.53 -1.46 7.15
N THR A 40 16.41 -1.67 5.85
CA THR A 40 16.52 -0.61 4.84
C THR A 40 15.15 -0.14 4.37
N ARG A 41 15.09 1.01 3.69
CA ARG A 41 13.87 1.74 3.31
C ARG A 41 13.19 2.35 4.55
N GLY A 42 12.01 2.86 4.38
CA GLY A 42 11.20 3.42 5.44
C GLY A 42 9.72 3.17 5.18
N TYR A 43 8.89 3.71 6.03
CA TYR A 43 7.45 3.58 5.93
C TYR A 43 6.76 4.88 6.32
N GLY A 44 5.53 5.04 5.86
CA GLY A 44 4.62 6.10 6.29
C GLY A 44 3.34 5.52 6.86
N TYR A 45 2.52 6.37 7.47
CA TYR A 45 1.22 5.94 7.95
C TYR A 45 0.10 6.70 7.25
N GLN A 46 -0.97 5.98 7.01
CA GLN A 46 -2.27 6.52 6.69
C GLN A 46 -3.24 6.12 7.80
N GLY A 47 -4.09 7.02 8.19
CA GLY A 47 -4.98 6.76 9.30
C GLY A 47 -6.16 7.71 9.33
N GLY A 48 -6.92 7.62 10.40
CA GLY A 48 -8.05 8.48 10.63
C GLY A 48 -8.72 8.18 11.95
N ALA A 49 -9.72 9.00 12.29
CA ALA A 49 -10.54 8.77 13.46
C ALA A 49 -12.01 8.71 13.07
N ASN A 50 -12.73 7.79 13.69
CA ASN A 50 -14.17 7.65 13.51
C ASN A 50 -14.84 7.21 14.80
N ARG A 51 -16.10 7.55 14.99
CA ARG A 51 -16.91 6.94 16.05
C ARG A 51 -17.27 5.51 15.69
N ILE A 52 -17.18 4.62 16.66
CA ILE A 52 -17.60 3.22 16.51
C ILE A 52 -19.12 3.23 16.31
N GLY A 53 -19.55 2.81 15.12
CA GLY A 53 -20.94 2.78 14.75
C GLY A 53 -21.66 1.52 15.20
N TRP A 54 -22.99 1.51 15.12
CA TRP A 54 -23.83 0.39 15.51
C TRP A 54 -23.46 -0.92 14.80
N HIS A 55 -23.01 -0.85 13.56
CA HIS A 55 -22.61 -2.02 12.75
C HIS A 55 -21.39 -2.77 13.33
N GLU A 56 -20.49 -2.06 14.01
CA GLU A 56 -19.39 -2.67 14.75
C GLU A 56 -19.84 -3.14 16.14
N LEU A 57 -20.77 -2.41 16.77
CA LEU A 57 -21.27 -2.70 18.09
C LEU A 57 -22.17 -3.95 18.12
N ILE A 58 -22.93 -4.22 17.05
CA ILE A 58 -23.88 -5.33 16.99
C ILE A 58 -23.24 -6.70 17.25
N GLY A 59 -22.02 -6.91 16.79
CA GLY A 59 -21.27 -8.15 17.01
C GLY A 59 -20.60 -8.27 18.38
N ARG A 60 -20.60 -7.19 19.17
CA ARG A 60 -19.89 -7.12 20.47
C ARG A 60 -20.83 -6.85 21.65
N THR A 61 -22.06 -6.44 21.39
CA THR A 61 -23.06 -6.11 22.43
C THR A 61 -23.95 -7.31 22.68
N PRO A 62 -23.94 -7.87 23.90
CA PRO A 62 -24.82 -8.97 24.24
C PRO A 62 -26.26 -8.50 24.41
N GLY A 63 -27.22 -9.40 24.15
CA GLY A 63 -28.63 -9.12 24.37
C GLY A 63 -29.52 -9.27 23.14
N PHE A 64 -30.81 -9.01 23.31
CA PHE A 64 -31.81 -9.06 22.26
C PHE A 64 -33.00 -8.12 22.57
N GLY A 65 -33.88 -7.95 21.58
CA GLY A 65 -35.12 -7.17 21.72
C GLY A 65 -34.91 -5.65 21.84
N ALA A 66 -35.83 -4.98 22.50
CA ALA A 66 -35.87 -3.50 22.58
C ALA A 66 -34.66 -2.92 23.32
N LYS A 67 -34.23 -3.56 24.42
CA LYS A 67 -33.07 -3.10 25.19
C LYS A 67 -31.79 -3.15 24.34
N PHE A 68 -31.58 -4.23 23.60
CA PHE A 68 -30.48 -4.36 22.67
C PHE A 68 -30.52 -3.29 21.56
N LYS A 69 -31.68 -3.12 20.91
CA LYS A 69 -31.85 -2.08 19.88
C LYS A 69 -31.58 -0.68 20.41
N ASN A 70 -32.00 -0.37 21.64
CA ASN A 70 -31.77 0.92 22.25
C ASN A 70 -30.28 1.15 22.58
N SER A 71 -29.55 0.12 23.02
CA SER A 71 -28.11 0.26 23.27
C SER A 71 -27.30 0.56 21.99
N LEU A 72 -27.77 0.17 20.83
CA LEU A 72 -27.13 0.45 19.55
C LEU A 72 -27.41 1.88 19.00
N ARG A 73 -28.35 2.63 19.61
CA ARG A 73 -28.66 4.00 19.18
C ARG A 73 -27.59 5.03 19.59
N THR A 74 -26.88 4.73 20.68
CA THR A 74 -25.78 5.57 21.14
C THR A 74 -24.52 5.17 20.40
N PRO A 75 -23.87 6.08 19.64
CA PRO A 75 -22.59 5.80 19.03
C PRO A 75 -21.55 5.40 20.07
N GLY A 76 -20.65 4.51 19.72
CA GLY A 76 -19.51 4.16 20.54
C GLY A 76 -18.48 5.30 20.66
N PRO A 77 -17.37 5.07 21.34
CA PRO A 77 -16.30 6.05 21.49
C PRO A 77 -15.64 6.37 20.14
N TRP A 78 -14.86 7.45 20.13
CA TRP A 78 -13.97 7.75 19.02
C TRP A 78 -12.80 6.79 19.02
N ARG A 79 -12.49 6.24 17.86
CA ARG A 79 -11.34 5.37 17.63
C ARG A 79 -10.45 5.99 16.57
N MET A 80 -9.17 6.13 16.90
CA MET A 80 -8.11 6.50 15.97
C MET A 80 -7.36 5.27 15.52
N SER A 81 -6.97 5.23 14.25
CA SER A 81 -6.19 4.13 13.68
C SER A 81 -5.05 4.67 12.83
N LEU A 82 -3.91 4.01 12.91
CA LEU A 82 -2.72 4.25 12.10
C LEU A 82 -2.34 2.96 11.39
N GLY A 83 -2.48 2.93 10.07
CA GLY A 83 -2.06 1.84 9.22
C GLY A 83 -0.77 2.20 8.50
N GLY A 84 0.28 1.43 8.72
CA GLY A 84 1.58 1.67 8.12
C GLY A 84 1.76 0.95 6.79
N PHE A 85 2.43 1.63 5.87
CA PHE A 85 2.76 1.18 4.53
C PHE A 85 4.26 1.27 4.33
N GLY A 86 4.88 0.17 4.02
CA GLY A 86 6.29 0.07 3.71
C GLY A 86 6.53 -0.69 2.41
N GLU A 87 7.73 -0.60 1.92
CA GLU A 87 8.16 -1.21 0.68
C GLU A 87 8.77 -2.59 0.93
N ILE A 88 8.49 -3.53 0.03
CA ILE A 88 9.15 -4.84 -0.03
C ILE A 88 10.35 -4.73 -0.95
N LEU A 89 11.51 -5.23 -0.53
CA LEU A 89 12.71 -5.23 -1.36
C LEU A 89 12.55 -6.17 -2.57
N PRO A 90 13.19 -5.85 -3.70
CA PRO A 90 13.12 -6.64 -4.93
C PRO A 90 14.01 -7.89 -4.84
N TYR A 91 13.53 -8.95 -4.20
CA TYR A 91 14.24 -10.21 -4.13
C TYR A 91 14.16 -10.98 -5.44
N ALA A 92 15.28 -11.53 -5.90
CA ALA A 92 15.36 -12.29 -7.14
C ALA A 92 14.49 -13.57 -7.14
N HIS A 93 14.18 -14.12 -5.98
CA HIS A 93 13.29 -15.28 -5.84
C HIS A 93 11.79 -14.92 -5.87
N ASN A 94 11.44 -13.65 -5.69
CA ASN A 94 10.07 -13.17 -5.84
C ASN A 94 9.78 -12.98 -7.33
N THR A 95 9.09 -13.94 -7.93
CA THR A 95 8.90 -14.02 -9.38
C THR A 95 7.47 -14.26 -9.79
N LEU A 96 7.11 -13.75 -10.97
CA LEU A 96 5.90 -14.09 -11.68
C LEU A 96 6.28 -14.99 -12.87
N ARG A 97 5.57 -16.11 -13.05
CA ARG A 97 5.74 -17.03 -14.18
C ARG A 97 4.39 -17.44 -14.74
N LEU A 98 4.37 -17.81 -16.01
CA LEU A 98 3.20 -18.44 -16.60
C LEU A 98 3.14 -19.93 -16.20
N HIS A 99 1.96 -20.39 -15.80
CA HIS A 99 1.76 -21.78 -15.42
C HIS A 99 1.89 -22.69 -16.66
N LYS A 100 2.67 -23.77 -16.54
CA LYS A 100 3.01 -24.63 -17.69
C LYS A 100 1.79 -25.34 -18.31
N SER A 101 0.77 -25.69 -17.53
CA SER A 101 -0.38 -26.47 -17.96
C SER A 101 -1.75 -25.86 -17.67
N LYS A 102 -1.87 -25.03 -16.61
CA LYS A 102 -3.15 -24.39 -16.27
C LYS A 102 -3.41 -23.19 -17.16
N LYS A 103 -4.58 -23.17 -17.75
CA LYS A 103 -5.07 -22.08 -18.59
C LYS A 103 -6.39 -21.57 -18.06
N ASP A 104 -6.74 -20.34 -18.42
CA ASP A 104 -8.05 -19.78 -18.20
C ASP A 104 -9.08 -20.30 -19.25
N ARG A 105 -10.31 -19.80 -19.18
CA ARG A 105 -11.39 -20.17 -20.12
C ARG A 105 -11.13 -19.77 -21.58
N PHE A 106 -10.17 -18.87 -21.81
CA PHE A 106 -9.77 -18.39 -23.14
C PHE A 106 -8.52 -19.09 -23.68
N GLY A 107 -7.97 -20.04 -22.93
CA GLY A 107 -6.73 -20.76 -23.30
C GLY A 107 -5.45 -20.02 -22.94
N ILE A 108 -5.52 -18.91 -22.22
CA ILE A 108 -4.37 -18.11 -21.79
C ILE A 108 -3.72 -18.77 -20.56
N PRO A 109 -2.39 -18.99 -20.52
CA PRO A 109 -1.71 -19.52 -19.36
C PRO A 109 -1.94 -18.66 -18.12
N GLN A 110 -2.26 -19.28 -16.98
CA GLN A 110 -2.47 -18.58 -15.72
C GLN A 110 -1.14 -18.08 -15.13
N ALA A 111 -1.15 -16.88 -14.51
CA ALA A 111 -0.01 -16.39 -13.76
C ALA A 111 0.19 -17.19 -12.48
N THR A 112 1.46 -17.46 -12.16
CA THR A 112 1.88 -18.10 -10.91
C THR A 112 2.88 -17.19 -10.22
N PHE A 113 2.62 -16.86 -8.97
CA PHE A 113 3.48 -16.03 -8.15
C PHE A 113 4.26 -16.90 -7.17
N GLN A 114 5.56 -16.70 -7.13
CA GLN A 114 6.42 -17.17 -6.06
C GLN A 114 6.82 -15.93 -5.24
N PHE A 115 6.45 -15.92 -3.96
CA PHE A 115 6.64 -14.75 -3.11
C PHE A 115 6.99 -15.16 -1.68
N GLU A 116 7.99 -14.49 -1.10
CA GLU A 116 8.41 -14.66 0.28
C GLU A 116 8.87 -13.33 0.86
N PHE A 117 8.48 -13.05 2.12
CA PHE A 117 9.02 -11.92 2.87
C PHE A 117 10.41 -12.24 3.42
N GLY A 118 11.35 -11.32 3.26
CA GLY A 118 12.67 -11.40 3.86
C GLY A 118 12.72 -10.94 5.32
N ASN A 119 13.90 -10.95 5.90
CA ASN A 119 14.14 -10.43 7.24
C ASN A 119 13.95 -8.91 7.32
N ASN A 120 14.25 -8.20 6.23
CA ASN A 120 14.04 -6.76 6.14
C ASN A 120 12.58 -6.39 6.42
N GLU A 121 11.62 -7.05 5.73
CA GLU A 121 10.19 -6.77 5.89
C GLU A 121 9.64 -7.20 7.23
N ARG A 122 10.21 -8.25 7.85
CA ARG A 122 9.81 -8.66 9.21
C ARG A 122 10.17 -7.61 10.23
N ARG A 123 11.43 -7.16 10.27
CA ARG A 123 11.90 -6.09 11.18
C ARG A 123 11.20 -4.75 10.92
N HIS A 124 11.07 -4.40 9.65
CA HIS A 124 10.33 -3.22 9.20
C HIS A 124 8.90 -3.21 9.75
N ARG A 125 8.21 -4.34 9.70
CA ARG A 125 6.84 -4.49 10.20
C ARG A 125 6.75 -4.46 11.72
N GLU A 126 7.74 -4.97 12.43
CA GLU A 126 7.84 -4.90 13.89
C GLU A 126 7.99 -3.45 14.36
N ASP A 127 8.98 -2.72 13.85
CA ASP A 127 9.19 -1.29 14.17
C ASP A 127 7.96 -0.46 13.79
N LEU A 128 7.33 -0.73 12.65
CA LEU A 128 6.11 -0.04 12.23
C LEU A 128 4.97 -0.20 13.25
N VAL A 129 4.80 -1.37 13.82
CA VAL A 129 3.79 -1.61 14.87
C VAL A 129 4.16 -0.89 16.16
N GLU A 130 5.40 -0.98 16.61
CA GLU A 130 5.90 -0.29 17.82
C GLU A 130 5.68 1.21 17.72
N GLN A 131 6.05 1.82 16.60
CA GLN A 131 5.89 3.26 16.39
C GLN A 131 4.41 3.68 16.31
N ALA A 132 3.54 2.86 15.72
CA ALA A 132 2.11 3.13 15.69
C ALA A 132 1.50 3.14 17.11
N VAL A 133 1.90 2.19 17.96
CA VAL A 133 1.49 2.12 19.35
C VAL A 133 1.99 3.35 20.11
N ALA A 134 3.29 3.67 20.01
CA ALA A 134 3.89 4.81 20.69
C ALA A 134 3.23 6.15 20.30
N MET A 135 2.89 6.34 19.01
CA MET A 135 2.18 7.53 18.55
C MET A 135 0.77 7.63 19.15
N LEU A 136 0.05 6.52 19.24
CA LEU A 136 -1.30 6.50 19.83
C LEU A 136 -1.24 6.74 21.34
N GLU A 137 -0.26 6.18 22.04
CA GLU A 137 -0.02 6.46 23.47
C GLU A 137 0.29 7.94 23.71
N ALA A 138 1.18 8.52 22.90
CA ALA A 138 1.51 9.94 22.97
C ALA A 138 0.31 10.84 22.64
N ALA A 139 -0.63 10.37 21.82
CA ALA A 139 -1.90 11.06 21.56
C ALA A 139 -2.95 10.89 22.68
N GLY A 140 -2.64 10.17 23.75
CA GLY A 140 -3.56 9.90 24.85
C GLY A 140 -4.61 8.85 24.57
N ALA A 141 -4.37 7.96 23.60
CA ALA A 141 -5.29 6.86 23.31
C ALA A 141 -5.26 5.81 24.42
N THR A 142 -6.42 5.19 24.64
CA THR A 142 -6.59 4.03 25.54
C THR A 142 -6.99 2.81 24.72
N ASP A 143 -7.00 1.64 25.36
CA ASP A 143 -7.42 0.37 24.72
C ASP A 143 -6.73 0.14 23.36
N ILE A 144 -5.41 0.34 23.34
CA ILE A 144 -4.64 0.25 22.11
C ILE A 144 -4.48 -1.21 21.71
N GLU A 145 -4.94 -1.52 20.49
CA GLU A 145 -4.81 -2.82 19.84
C GLU A 145 -3.86 -2.69 18.64
N SER A 146 -2.78 -3.45 18.64
CA SER A 146 -1.91 -3.57 17.48
C SER A 146 -2.36 -4.70 16.55
N TYR A 147 -2.03 -4.59 15.27
CA TYR A 147 -2.28 -5.64 14.29
C TYR A 147 -1.11 -5.75 13.30
N SER A 148 -0.75 -6.99 13.03
CA SER A 148 0.31 -7.31 12.07
C SER A 148 -0.06 -8.60 11.32
N ARG A 149 -0.79 -8.46 10.22
CA ARG A 149 -1.14 -9.60 9.38
C ARG A 149 -0.25 -9.59 8.15
N PRO A 150 0.54 -10.64 7.90
CA PRO A 150 1.24 -10.77 6.63
C PRO A 150 0.22 -10.87 5.49
N MET A 151 0.46 -10.11 4.43
CA MET A 151 -0.32 -10.24 3.20
C MET A 151 0.10 -11.50 2.44
N VAL A 152 -0.82 -12.05 1.69
CA VAL A 152 -0.50 -13.08 0.70
C VAL A 152 0.24 -12.40 -0.48
N GLY A 153 1.27 -13.03 -1.01
CA GLY A 153 1.99 -12.51 -2.17
C GLY A 153 1.05 -12.26 -3.36
N GLY A 154 1.22 -11.13 -4.02
CA GLY A 154 0.35 -10.69 -5.11
C GLY A 154 -0.99 -10.07 -4.67
N ALA A 155 -1.16 -9.74 -3.38
CA ALA A 155 -2.38 -9.13 -2.84
C ALA A 155 -2.19 -7.68 -2.39
N ALA A 156 -1.08 -7.04 -2.73
CA ALA A 156 -0.74 -5.70 -2.24
C ALA A 156 -1.39 -4.56 -3.04
N ILE A 157 -1.88 -4.81 -4.26
CA ILE A 157 -2.40 -3.80 -5.21
C ILE A 157 -1.39 -2.72 -5.66
N HIS A 158 -0.15 -2.81 -5.22
CA HIS A 158 0.97 -1.91 -5.58
C HIS A 158 2.20 -2.74 -6.00
N GLU A 159 1.98 -3.83 -6.72
CA GLU A 159 3.04 -4.67 -7.26
C GLU A 159 3.82 -3.91 -8.33
N MET A 160 5.16 -3.98 -8.24
CA MET A 160 6.08 -3.21 -9.07
C MET A 160 7.20 -4.07 -9.64
N GLY A 161 7.83 -3.59 -10.72
CA GLY A 161 9.13 -4.05 -11.18
C GLY A 161 9.15 -5.26 -12.10
N THR A 162 8.00 -5.80 -12.52
CA THR A 162 7.97 -6.93 -13.47
C THR A 162 8.44 -6.55 -14.88
N ALA A 163 8.37 -5.28 -15.22
CA ALA A 163 8.90 -4.70 -16.48
C ALA A 163 9.63 -3.37 -16.17
N ARG A 164 10.55 -3.38 -15.20
CA ARG A 164 11.19 -2.15 -14.70
C ARG A 164 11.96 -1.39 -15.77
N MET A 165 11.97 -0.07 -15.63
CA MET A 165 12.82 0.82 -16.41
C MET A 165 14.28 0.70 -15.97
N GLY A 166 15.19 0.90 -16.92
CA GLY A 166 16.63 0.97 -16.70
C GLY A 166 17.39 1.30 -17.99
N HIS A 167 18.67 1.63 -17.84
CA HIS A 167 19.52 2.00 -18.98
C HIS A 167 20.04 0.78 -19.74
N ASP A 168 20.35 -0.32 -19.03
CA ASP A 168 20.90 -1.52 -19.64
C ASP A 168 19.79 -2.51 -20.02
N PRO A 169 19.66 -2.83 -21.33
CA PRO A 169 18.65 -3.79 -21.81
C PRO A 169 18.86 -5.21 -21.29
N ASN A 170 20.05 -5.56 -20.75
CA ASN A 170 20.29 -6.85 -20.12
C ASN A 170 19.73 -6.92 -18.69
N GLU A 171 19.48 -5.78 -18.04
CA GLU A 171 19.01 -5.69 -16.66
C GLU A 171 17.59 -5.13 -16.54
N ALA A 172 17.08 -4.47 -17.58
CA ALA A 172 15.78 -3.81 -17.58
C ALA A 172 14.98 -4.11 -18.85
N VAL A 173 13.67 -4.17 -18.71
CA VAL A 173 12.75 -4.38 -19.84
C VAL A 173 12.52 -3.09 -20.62
N LEU A 174 12.43 -1.96 -19.90
CA LEU A 174 12.06 -0.67 -20.46
C LEU A 174 13.21 0.34 -20.38
N ASN A 175 13.28 1.22 -21.38
CA ASN A 175 14.13 2.40 -21.35
C ASN A 175 13.52 3.55 -20.51
N ALA A 176 14.19 4.70 -20.51
CA ALA A 176 13.77 5.89 -19.76
C ALA A 176 12.40 6.46 -20.17
N HIS A 177 11.87 6.09 -21.33
CA HIS A 177 10.59 6.53 -21.88
C HIS A 177 9.47 5.49 -21.77
N ASN A 178 9.62 4.48 -20.89
CA ASN A 178 8.67 3.38 -20.74
C ASN A 178 8.52 2.47 -21.99
N GLN A 179 9.41 2.60 -22.98
CA GLN A 179 9.45 1.83 -24.20
C GLN A 179 10.24 0.54 -23.96
N VAL A 180 9.77 -0.57 -24.48
CA VAL A 180 10.46 -1.87 -24.38
C VAL A 180 11.73 -1.84 -25.23
N HIS A 181 12.88 -2.19 -24.65
CA HIS A 181 14.16 -2.20 -25.36
C HIS A 181 14.14 -3.10 -26.60
N ALA A 182 13.45 -4.23 -26.53
CA ALA A 182 13.37 -5.22 -27.61
C ALA A 182 12.24 -4.95 -28.63
N ALA A 183 11.36 -3.99 -28.37
CA ALA A 183 10.19 -3.71 -29.23
C ALA A 183 9.85 -2.22 -29.21
N SER A 184 10.29 -1.49 -30.22
CA SER A 184 10.20 -0.03 -30.29
C SER A 184 8.78 0.54 -30.31
N ASN A 185 7.77 -0.25 -30.66
CA ASN A 185 6.36 0.15 -30.68
C ASN A 185 5.56 -0.34 -29.45
N LEU A 186 6.23 -0.84 -28.41
CA LEU A 186 5.59 -1.33 -27.19
C LEU A 186 6.01 -0.49 -25.98
N PHE A 187 5.01 -0.04 -25.21
CA PHE A 187 5.18 0.75 -24.00
C PHE A 187 4.44 0.12 -22.81
N VAL A 188 5.03 0.22 -21.60
CA VAL A 188 4.42 -0.23 -20.35
C VAL A 188 4.46 0.92 -19.34
N THR A 189 3.28 1.36 -18.87
CA THR A 189 3.16 2.58 -18.05
C THR A 189 2.48 2.37 -16.70
N ASP A 190 2.12 1.14 -16.35
CA ASP A 190 1.59 0.77 -15.04
C ASP A 190 2.71 0.53 -14.00
N GLY A 191 2.36 -0.03 -12.85
CA GLY A 191 3.33 -0.33 -11.78
C GLY A 191 4.48 -1.23 -12.19
N ALA A 192 4.30 -2.04 -13.24
CA ALA A 192 5.35 -2.91 -13.74
C ALA A 192 6.62 -2.14 -14.15
N CYS A 193 6.47 -0.90 -14.64
CA CYS A 193 7.58 -0.07 -15.10
C CYS A 193 8.46 0.48 -13.97
N MET A 194 7.95 0.54 -12.74
CA MET A 194 8.66 1.14 -11.61
C MET A 194 9.60 0.13 -10.95
N SER A 195 10.78 0.60 -10.54
CA SER A 195 11.76 -0.21 -9.80
C SER A 195 11.50 -0.24 -8.28
N SER A 196 10.64 0.65 -7.76
CA SER A 196 10.37 0.84 -6.34
C SER A 196 8.99 1.45 -6.15
N SER A 197 8.22 0.96 -5.15
CA SER A 197 6.88 1.48 -4.85
C SER A 197 6.87 2.64 -3.88
N SER A 198 7.91 2.75 -3.05
CA SER A 198 7.91 3.66 -1.90
C SER A 198 6.77 3.31 -0.89
N CYS A 199 6.46 4.24 0.00
CA CYS A 199 5.44 4.06 1.05
C CYS A 199 4.18 4.92 0.82
N VAL A 200 3.92 5.32 -0.44
CA VAL A 200 2.78 6.16 -0.83
C VAL A 200 2.03 5.54 -2.01
N ASN A 201 0.76 5.91 -2.16
CA ASN A 201 -0.06 5.45 -3.28
C ASN A 201 0.49 6.00 -4.61
N PRO A 202 0.68 5.17 -5.65
CA PRO A 202 1.51 5.52 -6.82
C PRO A 202 0.74 6.09 -8.01
N SER A 203 -0.59 6.23 -7.96
CA SER A 203 -1.42 6.59 -9.13
C SER A 203 -0.97 7.88 -9.82
N LEU A 204 -0.62 8.91 -9.08
CA LEU A 204 -0.14 10.17 -9.67
C LEU A 204 1.17 9.97 -10.45
N THR A 205 2.07 9.13 -9.93
CA THR A 205 3.32 8.78 -10.60
C THR A 205 3.04 8.02 -11.91
N TYR A 206 2.11 7.05 -11.89
CA TYR A 206 1.73 6.33 -13.11
C TYR A 206 1.16 7.28 -14.18
N MET A 207 0.29 8.20 -13.77
CA MET A 207 -0.29 9.19 -14.70
C MET A 207 0.80 10.06 -15.33
N ALA A 208 1.77 10.54 -14.54
CA ALA A 208 2.89 11.35 -15.04
C ALA A 208 3.78 10.54 -16.01
N LEU A 209 4.11 9.29 -15.66
CA LEU A 209 4.90 8.41 -16.51
C LEU A 209 4.16 8.08 -17.81
N THR A 210 2.85 7.83 -17.75
CA THR A 210 2.01 7.58 -18.93
C THR A 210 1.96 8.79 -19.86
N ALA A 211 1.76 9.99 -19.32
CA ALA A 211 1.76 11.23 -20.11
C ALA A 211 3.10 11.43 -20.83
N ARG A 212 4.23 11.22 -20.13
CA ARG A 212 5.58 11.30 -20.71
C ARG A 212 5.78 10.25 -21.82
N ALA A 213 5.39 9.00 -21.57
CA ALA A 213 5.52 7.92 -22.52
C ALA A 213 4.68 8.17 -23.79
N ALA A 214 3.44 8.66 -23.62
CA ALA A 214 2.55 8.99 -24.73
C ALA A 214 3.11 10.13 -25.58
N SER A 215 3.63 11.21 -24.98
CA SER A 215 4.27 12.30 -25.72
C SER A 215 5.45 11.78 -26.54
N TYR A 216 6.33 11.00 -25.92
CA TYR A 216 7.47 10.38 -26.60
C TYR A 216 7.03 9.46 -27.75
N ALA A 217 6.02 8.61 -27.54
CA ALA A 217 5.50 7.72 -28.58
C ALA A 217 4.97 8.50 -29.81
N VAL A 218 4.25 9.60 -29.58
CA VAL A 218 3.76 10.48 -30.66
C VAL A 218 4.92 11.12 -31.44
N GLU A 219 5.94 11.62 -30.73
CA GLU A 219 7.14 12.18 -31.36
C GLU A 219 7.86 11.13 -32.24
N GLN A 220 8.01 9.90 -31.74
CA GLN A 220 8.65 8.81 -32.49
C GLN A 220 7.81 8.38 -33.69
N LEU A 221 6.48 8.35 -33.55
CA LEU A 221 5.57 8.05 -34.67
C LEU A 221 5.65 9.13 -35.77
N GLN A 222 5.63 10.40 -35.40
CA GLN A 222 5.77 11.54 -36.34
C GLN A 222 7.13 11.55 -37.04
N ALA A 223 8.17 11.12 -36.37
CA ALA A 223 9.51 10.98 -36.92
C ALA A 223 9.69 9.72 -37.80
N GLY A 224 8.67 8.84 -37.88
CA GLY A 224 8.76 7.56 -38.58
C GLY A 224 9.71 6.55 -37.95
N ALA A 225 10.05 6.74 -36.69
CA ALA A 225 10.93 5.84 -35.93
C ALA A 225 10.21 4.61 -35.36
N ILE A 226 8.91 4.68 -35.21
CA ILE A 226 8.01 3.56 -34.84
C ILE A 226 6.80 3.52 -35.77
N ALA A 227 6.15 2.33 -35.84
CA ALA A 227 4.97 2.08 -36.68
C ALA A 227 3.87 1.43 -35.85
#